data_96fd50ba7c062f983beb6cf4552c989e
#
_entry.id   96fd50ba7c062f983beb6cf4552c989e
#
_cell.length_a   1.000
_cell.length_b   1.000
_cell.length_c   1.000
_cell.angle_alpha   90.00
_cell.angle_beta   90.00
_cell.angle_gamma   90.00
#
_symmetry.space_group_name_H-M   'P 1'
#
loop_
_entity.id
_entity.type
_entity.pdbx_description
1 polymer ?
#
loop_
_entity_poly.entity_id
_entity_poly.type
_entity_poly.pdbx_seq_one_letter_code
_entity_poly.pdbx_strand_id
1 'polypeptide(L)'
;SVIGIELPNEDREKVVLREIFSSKAFGDGNQKLPLALGKDIGGEPVVANLAKMPHLLIAGTTGSGKSVAINTMILSLLYKLTPEECRMIMIDPKMLELSVYDGIPHLLSPVVTDPKKAVVALKWVVGEMEERYRRMSKMGVRNIDGFNSRVSDALLKNENFSRTIQTGFDEETGDPIFET
;
A
#
# COMPACT_ATOMS: atom_id res chain seq x y z
N SER A 1 -34.53 -9.21 9.20
CA SER A 1 -34.38 -7.76 8.94
C SER A 1 -34.38 -7.04 10.27
N VAL A 2 -33.46 -6.13 10.47
CA VAL A 2 -33.35 -5.28 11.67
C VAL A 2 -33.45 -3.82 11.27
N ILE A 3 -33.99 -2.98 12.15
CA ILE A 3 -34.05 -1.55 11.98
C ILE A 3 -33.06 -0.95 12.99
N GLY A 4 -32.09 -0.16 12.52
CA GLY A 4 -31.19 0.61 13.38
C GLY A 4 -31.71 2.05 13.50
N ILE A 5 -31.76 2.57 14.71
CA ILE A 5 -32.09 3.96 14.99
C ILE A 5 -30.87 4.59 15.68
N GLU A 6 -30.27 5.58 15.05
CA GLU A 6 -29.15 6.33 15.61
C GLU A 6 -29.66 7.65 16.24
N LEU A 7 -29.34 7.84 17.49
CA LEU A 7 -29.59 9.10 18.20
C LEU A 7 -28.23 9.79 18.40
N PRO A 8 -28.05 11.02 17.90
CA PRO A 8 -26.80 11.75 18.14
C PRO A 8 -26.65 12.08 19.63
N ASN A 9 -25.45 11.85 20.17
CA ASN A 9 -25.13 12.26 21.53
C ASN A 9 -25.10 13.78 21.65
N GLU A 10 -25.63 14.32 22.74
CA GLU A 10 -25.56 15.73 23.06
C GLU A 10 -24.10 16.14 23.35
N ASP A 11 -23.38 15.29 24.11
CA ASP A 11 -21.95 15.45 24.39
C ASP A 11 -21.16 14.44 23.55
N ARG A 12 -20.36 14.95 22.58
CA ARG A 12 -19.52 14.13 21.72
C ARG A 12 -18.11 14.05 22.25
N GLU A 13 -17.66 12.85 22.60
CA GLU A 13 -16.27 12.61 22.94
C GLU A 13 -15.35 12.78 21.73
N LYS A 14 -14.18 13.36 21.95
CA LYS A 14 -13.14 13.50 20.93
C LYS A 14 -12.34 12.22 20.83
N VAL A 15 -12.39 11.55 19.70
CA VAL A 15 -11.54 10.38 19.41
C VAL A 15 -10.14 10.86 19.06
N VAL A 16 -9.15 10.48 19.88
CA VAL A 16 -7.75 10.88 19.70
C VAL A 16 -6.99 9.76 18.99
N LEU A 17 -6.27 10.10 17.91
CA LEU A 17 -5.52 9.13 17.09
C LEU A 17 -4.55 8.29 17.94
N ARG A 18 -3.90 8.89 18.93
CA ARG A 18 -2.99 8.21 19.85
C ARG A 18 -3.64 7.02 20.57
N GLU A 19 -4.92 7.13 20.92
CA GLU A 19 -5.64 6.02 21.58
C GLU A 19 -5.72 4.80 20.66
N ILE A 20 -6.02 5.04 19.37
CA ILE A 20 -6.08 3.97 18.38
C ILE A 20 -4.70 3.35 18.16
N PHE A 21 -3.65 4.17 18.05
CA PHE A 21 -2.28 3.67 17.87
C PHE A 21 -1.77 2.87 19.07
N SER A 22 -2.20 3.21 20.28
CA SER A 22 -1.85 2.50 21.53
C SER A 22 -2.71 1.25 21.75
N SER A 23 -3.73 1.01 20.93
CA SER A 23 -4.60 -0.15 21.08
C SER A 23 -3.93 -1.44 20.60
N LYS A 24 -4.33 -2.58 21.18
CA LYS A 24 -3.89 -3.90 20.71
C LYS A 24 -4.32 -4.17 19.26
N ALA A 25 -5.47 -3.65 18.83
CA ALA A 25 -5.96 -3.80 17.47
C ALA A 25 -4.99 -3.22 16.44
N PHE A 26 -4.30 -2.12 16.75
CA PHE A 26 -3.28 -1.53 15.89
C PHE A 26 -1.89 -2.09 16.17
N GLY A 27 -1.48 -2.22 17.43
CA GLY A 27 -0.14 -2.65 17.84
C GLY A 27 0.16 -4.12 17.50
N ASP A 28 -0.72 -5.02 17.91
CA ASP A 28 -0.54 -6.47 17.80
C ASP A 28 -1.22 -7.05 16.54
N GLY A 29 -1.86 -6.20 15.75
CA GLY A 29 -2.58 -6.62 14.54
C GLY A 29 -1.64 -7.13 13.43
N ASN A 30 -2.04 -8.22 12.77
CA ASN A 30 -1.32 -8.82 11.64
C ASN A 30 -1.64 -8.17 10.30
N GLN A 31 -2.17 -6.94 10.30
CA GLN A 31 -2.47 -6.21 9.07
C GLN A 31 -1.16 -5.74 8.42
N LYS A 32 -0.99 -6.04 7.13
CA LYS A 32 0.20 -5.61 6.37
C LYS A 32 0.25 -4.09 6.16
N LEU A 33 -0.92 -3.48 5.88
CA LEU A 33 -1.07 -2.03 5.70
C LEU A 33 -2.21 -1.55 6.62
N PRO A 34 -1.97 -1.38 7.94
CA PRO A 34 -3.02 -1.01 8.89
C PRO A 34 -3.42 0.46 8.73
N LEU A 35 -4.72 0.69 8.76
CA LEU A 35 -5.33 2.02 8.76
C LEU A 35 -6.14 2.19 10.04
N ALA A 36 -5.75 3.11 10.91
CA ALA A 36 -6.53 3.51 12.08
C ALA A 36 -7.71 4.37 11.62
N LEU A 37 -8.92 3.85 11.70
CA LEU A 37 -10.11 4.56 11.22
C LEU A 37 -10.82 5.34 12.33
N GLY A 38 -10.74 4.89 13.57
CA GLY A 38 -11.41 5.52 14.70
C GLY A 38 -11.92 4.50 15.70
N LYS A 39 -13.08 4.78 16.30
CA LYS A 39 -13.81 3.89 17.20
C LYS A 39 -15.19 3.59 16.63
N ASP A 40 -15.71 2.42 16.91
CA ASP A 40 -17.10 2.07 16.65
C ASP A 40 -18.04 2.69 17.71
N ILE A 41 -19.32 2.44 17.58
CA ILE A 41 -20.34 2.94 18.51
C ILE A 41 -20.21 2.35 19.93
N GLY A 42 -19.51 1.25 20.10
CA GLY A 42 -19.17 0.63 21.38
C GLY A 42 -17.89 1.19 22.01
N GLY A 43 -17.18 2.09 21.31
CA GLY A 43 -15.92 2.67 21.76
C GLY A 43 -14.68 1.83 21.41
N GLU A 44 -14.85 0.70 20.68
CA GLU A 44 -13.74 -0.17 20.31
C GLU A 44 -12.95 0.39 19.12
N PRO A 45 -11.60 0.27 19.13
CA PRO A 45 -10.77 0.70 18.03
C PRO A 45 -11.05 -0.04 16.74
N VAL A 46 -11.25 0.69 15.64
CA VAL A 46 -11.45 0.15 14.30
C VAL A 46 -10.19 0.33 13.47
N VAL A 47 -9.57 -0.79 13.09
CA VAL A 47 -8.37 -0.83 12.24
C VAL A 47 -8.66 -1.66 11.00
N ALA A 48 -8.51 -1.05 9.83
CA ALA A 48 -8.67 -1.73 8.55
C ALA A 48 -7.31 -2.14 7.95
N ASN A 49 -7.32 -3.03 6.98
CA ASN A 49 -6.12 -3.44 6.24
C ASN A 49 -6.24 -3.00 4.77
N LEU A 50 -5.49 -1.97 4.37
CA LEU A 50 -5.49 -1.46 3.01
C LEU A 50 -5.05 -2.52 1.98
N ALA A 51 -4.16 -3.44 2.36
CA ALA A 51 -3.72 -4.52 1.48
C ALA A 51 -4.86 -5.46 1.02
N LYS A 52 -5.94 -5.56 1.82
CA LYS A 52 -7.15 -6.33 1.46
C LYS A 52 -8.18 -5.52 0.67
N MET A 53 -8.03 -4.20 0.59
CA MET A 53 -8.94 -3.29 -0.10
C MET A 53 -8.37 -2.75 -1.41
N PRO A 54 -7.26 -3.15 -1.94
CA PRO A 54 -6.21 -2.58 -2.79
C PRO A 54 -6.53 -1.22 -3.42
N HIS A 55 -7.80 -0.89 -3.60
CA HIS A 55 -8.29 0.40 -4.10
C HIS A 55 -9.33 0.95 -3.11
N LEU A 56 -9.13 2.20 -2.68
CA LEU A 56 -10.01 2.87 -1.74
C LEU A 56 -10.43 4.23 -2.29
N LEU A 57 -11.73 4.44 -2.42
CA LEU A 57 -12.32 5.73 -2.74
C LEU A 57 -12.78 6.40 -1.44
N ILE A 58 -12.30 7.62 -1.21
CA ILE A 58 -12.70 8.43 -0.05
C ILE A 58 -13.42 9.67 -0.56
N ALA A 59 -14.68 9.83 -0.17
CA ALA A 59 -15.50 10.97 -0.54
C ALA A 59 -16.07 11.65 0.71
N GLY A 60 -16.29 12.96 0.60
CA GLY A 60 -16.88 13.75 1.66
C GLY A 60 -17.00 15.21 1.26
N THR A 61 -18.02 15.88 1.80
CA THR A 61 -18.23 17.32 1.62
C THR A 61 -17.20 18.13 2.42
N THR A 62 -17.10 19.42 2.15
CA THR A 62 -16.27 20.32 2.98
C THR A 62 -16.68 20.23 4.44
N GLY A 63 -15.72 20.05 5.33
CA GLY A 63 -15.96 19.92 6.78
C GLY A 63 -16.36 18.51 7.25
N SER A 64 -16.49 17.51 6.35
CA SER A 64 -16.82 16.12 6.71
C SER A 64 -15.65 15.36 7.39
N GLY A 65 -14.46 15.94 7.44
CA GLY A 65 -13.27 15.28 7.98
C GLY A 65 -12.47 14.46 6.94
N LYS A 66 -12.76 14.56 5.64
CA LYS A 66 -12.05 13.82 4.58
C LYS A 66 -10.53 14.00 4.65
N SER A 67 -10.04 15.23 4.73
CA SER A 67 -8.59 15.53 4.80
C SER A 67 -7.98 15.00 6.10
N VAL A 68 -8.70 15.09 7.21
CA VAL A 68 -8.26 14.49 8.48
C VAL A 68 -8.16 12.98 8.36
N ALA A 69 -9.14 12.31 7.77
CA ALA A 69 -9.13 10.86 7.56
C ALA A 69 -7.96 10.43 6.67
N ILE A 70 -7.68 11.15 5.56
CA ILE A 70 -6.53 10.86 4.69
C ILE A 70 -5.21 10.98 5.46
N ASN A 71 -5.04 12.07 6.22
CA ASN A 71 -3.84 12.25 7.06
C ASN A 71 -3.71 11.16 8.12
N THR A 72 -4.80 10.77 8.76
CA THR A 72 -4.81 9.67 9.74
C THR A 72 -4.38 8.34 9.11
N MET A 73 -4.84 8.05 7.89
CA MET A 73 -4.44 6.85 7.15
C MET A 73 -2.95 6.87 6.77
N ILE A 74 -2.43 8.00 6.29
CA ILE A 74 -1.00 8.17 6.00
C ILE A 74 -0.18 7.97 7.28
N LEU A 75 -0.54 8.65 8.36
CA LEU A 75 0.14 8.52 9.65
C LEU A 75 0.08 7.08 10.18
N SER A 76 -1.01 6.35 9.97
CA SER A 76 -1.12 4.95 10.36
C SER A 76 -0.03 4.09 9.70
N LEU A 77 0.21 4.30 8.42
CA LEU A 77 1.26 3.59 7.68
C LEU A 77 2.66 4.01 8.15
N LEU A 78 2.89 5.32 8.32
CA LEU A 78 4.18 5.85 8.74
C LEU A 78 4.58 5.42 10.16
N TYR A 79 3.63 5.28 11.07
CA TYR A 79 3.88 4.83 12.45
C TYR A 79 4.12 3.31 12.57
N LYS A 80 3.63 2.53 11.60
CA LYS A 80 3.70 1.06 11.66
C LYS A 80 4.78 0.47 10.77
N LEU A 81 5.12 1.12 9.66
CA LEU A 81 5.91 0.53 8.59
C LEU A 81 7.15 1.34 8.28
N THR A 82 8.24 0.65 8.01
CA THR A 82 9.48 1.26 7.53
C THR A 82 9.39 1.64 6.04
N PRO A 83 10.31 2.47 5.52
CA PRO A 83 10.38 2.78 4.09
C PRO A 83 10.58 1.55 3.19
N GLU A 84 11.21 0.48 3.69
CA GLU A 84 11.37 -0.78 2.97
C GLU A 84 10.05 -1.54 2.85
N GLU A 85 9.19 -1.45 3.88
CA GLU A 85 7.91 -2.15 3.94
C GLU A 85 6.79 -1.42 3.21
N CYS A 86 6.85 -0.07 3.16
CA CYS A 86 5.82 0.75 2.53
C CYS A 86 6.42 1.93 1.78
N ARG A 87 6.33 1.91 0.46
CA ARG A 87 6.67 3.04 -0.41
C ARG A 87 5.41 3.78 -0.84
N MET A 88 5.52 5.09 -0.98
CA MET A 88 4.40 5.96 -1.31
C MET A 88 4.70 6.88 -2.48
N ILE A 89 3.69 7.14 -3.30
CA ILE A 89 3.63 8.24 -4.25
C ILE A 89 2.42 9.08 -3.85
N MET A 90 2.65 10.35 -3.58
CA MET A 90 1.59 11.28 -3.21
C MET A 90 1.33 12.25 -4.35
N ILE A 91 0.05 12.44 -4.69
CA ILE A 91 -0.40 13.34 -5.75
C ILE A 91 -1.39 14.34 -5.15
N ASP A 92 -1.02 15.61 -5.13
CA ASP A 92 -1.84 16.69 -4.58
C ASP A 92 -1.91 17.86 -5.58
N PRO A 93 -2.79 17.80 -6.57
CA PRO A 93 -2.91 18.83 -7.59
C PRO A 93 -3.38 20.19 -7.06
N LYS A 94 -3.93 20.23 -5.86
CA LYS A 94 -4.35 21.46 -5.18
C LYS A 94 -3.25 22.11 -4.32
N MET A 95 -2.17 21.36 -4.03
CA MET A 95 -1.04 21.80 -3.20
C MET A 95 -1.43 22.23 -1.77
N LEU A 96 -2.48 21.66 -1.20
CA LEU A 96 -3.06 22.14 0.05
C LEU A 96 -2.94 21.15 1.22
N GLU A 97 -2.76 19.86 0.94
CA GLU A 97 -2.96 18.83 1.97
C GLU A 97 -1.73 17.97 2.24
N LEU A 98 -0.92 17.65 1.22
CA LEU A 98 0.13 16.62 1.31
C LEU A 98 1.56 17.16 1.34
N SER A 99 1.77 18.45 1.11
CA SER A 99 3.11 19.06 1.08
C SER A 99 3.90 18.88 2.40
N VAL A 100 3.21 18.70 3.52
CA VAL A 100 3.82 18.44 4.83
C VAL A 100 4.60 17.13 4.89
N TYR A 101 4.35 16.22 3.96
CA TYR A 101 5.03 14.92 3.85
C TYR A 101 6.26 14.95 2.94
N ASP A 102 6.56 16.07 2.28
CA ASP A 102 7.75 16.15 1.44
C ASP A 102 9.02 15.84 2.23
N GLY A 103 9.88 15.03 1.65
CA GLY A 103 11.15 14.63 2.24
C GLY A 103 11.09 13.45 3.19
N ILE A 104 9.92 12.86 3.47
CA ILE A 104 9.89 11.61 4.25
C ILE A 104 10.49 10.45 3.45
N PRO A 105 11.20 9.51 4.12
CA PRO A 105 11.93 8.45 3.41
C PRO A 105 11.02 7.43 2.71
N HIS A 106 9.73 7.40 3.02
CA HIS A 106 8.73 6.53 2.39
C HIS A 106 8.35 6.98 0.96
N LEU A 107 8.58 8.26 0.62
CA LEU A 107 8.24 8.76 -0.70
C LEU A 107 9.23 8.28 -1.78
N LEU A 108 8.71 7.82 -2.92
CA LEU A 108 9.48 7.50 -4.12
C LEU A 108 9.86 8.73 -4.93
N SER A 109 9.09 9.81 -4.79
CA SER A 109 9.33 11.11 -5.41
C SER A 109 8.77 12.21 -4.51
N PRO A 110 9.19 13.48 -4.66
CA PRO A 110 8.48 14.58 -4.02
C PRO A 110 6.99 14.55 -4.35
N VAL A 111 6.17 15.18 -3.51
CA VAL A 111 4.71 15.26 -3.73
C VAL A 111 4.43 15.86 -5.12
N VAL A 112 3.67 15.12 -5.92
CA VAL A 112 3.38 15.50 -7.31
C VAL A 112 2.21 16.47 -7.32
N THR A 113 2.46 17.70 -7.78
CA THR A 113 1.45 18.76 -7.84
C THR A 113 1.00 19.08 -9.27
N ASP A 114 1.81 18.77 -10.26
CA ASP A 114 1.49 18.97 -11.68
C ASP A 114 0.66 17.81 -12.23
N PRO A 115 -0.53 18.07 -12.84
CA PRO A 115 -1.38 17.02 -13.41
C PRO A 115 -0.71 16.17 -14.48
N LYS A 116 0.20 16.76 -15.31
CA LYS A 116 0.93 16.00 -16.33
C LYS A 116 1.91 15.03 -15.70
N LYS A 117 2.61 15.47 -14.65
CA LYS A 117 3.50 14.59 -13.87
C LYS A 117 2.73 13.51 -13.12
N ALA A 118 1.50 13.80 -12.65
CA ALA A 118 0.63 12.81 -12.04
C ALA A 118 0.32 11.64 -13.00
N VAL A 119 0.02 11.94 -14.26
CA VAL A 119 -0.20 10.91 -15.29
C VAL A 119 1.06 10.07 -15.50
N VAL A 120 2.25 10.69 -15.51
CA VAL A 120 3.53 9.97 -15.64
C VAL A 120 3.73 9.04 -14.44
N ALA A 121 3.50 9.53 -13.22
CA ALA A 121 3.62 8.72 -12.00
C ALA A 121 2.67 7.51 -12.03
N LEU A 122 1.41 7.69 -12.44
CA LEU A 122 0.45 6.59 -12.57
C LEU A 122 0.86 5.57 -13.63
N LYS A 123 1.37 6.01 -14.79
CA LYS A 123 1.90 5.11 -15.81
C LYS A 123 3.10 4.30 -15.30
N TRP A 124 3.97 4.93 -14.52
CA TRP A 124 5.08 4.23 -13.88
C TRP A 124 4.60 3.13 -12.93
N VAL A 125 3.58 3.40 -12.12
CA VAL A 125 2.98 2.40 -11.21
C VAL A 125 2.43 1.20 -12.00
N VAL A 126 1.75 1.46 -13.13
CA VAL A 126 1.25 0.38 -13.99
C VAL A 126 2.40 -0.46 -14.53
N GLY A 127 3.47 0.17 -15.02
CA GLY A 127 4.67 -0.54 -15.49
C GLY A 127 5.33 -1.39 -14.40
N GLU A 128 5.45 -0.85 -13.19
CA GLU A 128 5.98 -1.61 -12.03
C GLU A 128 5.08 -2.80 -11.67
N MET A 129 3.77 -2.62 -11.71
CA MET A 129 2.81 -3.71 -11.49
C MET A 129 2.99 -4.83 -12.53
N GLU A 130 3.09 -4.49 -13.81
CA GLU A 130 3.31 -5.46 -14.89
C GLU A 130 4.64 -6.20 -14.73
N GLU A 131 5.70 -5.49 -14.32
CA GLU A 131 7.00 -6.12 -14.07
C GLU A 131 6.93 -7.09 -12.89
N ARG A 132 6.22 -6.75 -11.81
CA ARG A 132 5.98 -7.67 -10.69
C ARG A 132 5.19 -8.90 -11.12
N TYR A 133 4.19 -8.76 -11.98
CA TYR A 133 3.49 -9.90 -12.56
C TYR A 133 4.43 -10.81 -13.36
N ARG A 134 5.31 -10.23 -14.19
CA ARG A 134 6.30 -11.00 -14.94
C ARG A 134 7.25 -11.78 -14.01
N ARG A 135 7.74 -11.15 -12.95
CA ARG A 135 8.61 -11.81 -11.95
C ARG A 135 7.88 -12.95 -11.25
N MET A 136 6.64 -12.72 -10.79
CA MET A 136 5.81 -13.77 -10.16
C MET A 136 5.55 -14.93 -11.11
N SER A 137 5.24 -14.65 -12.38
CA SER A 137 5.04 -15.65 -13.41
C SER A 137 6.29 -16.49 -13.65
N LYS A 138 7.46 -15.84 -13.79
CA LYS A 138 8.75 -16.53 -13.94
C LYS A 138 9.05 -17.46 -12.77
N MET A 139 8.67 -17.08 -11.55
CA MET A 139 8.84 -17.90 -10.35
C MET A 139 7.73 -18.94 -10.14
N GLY A 140 6.70 -18.96 -10.98
CA GLY A 140 5.57 -19.88 -10.87
C GLY A 140 4.73 -19.68 -9.62
N VAL A 141 4.65 -18.46 -9.12
CA VAL A 141 3.83 -18.10 -7.94
C VAL A 141 2.61 -17.26 -8.36
N ARG A 142 1.52 -17.36 -7.59
CA ARG A 142 0.23 -16.73 -7.95
C ARG A 142 -0.05 -15.42 -7.22
N ASN A 143 0.69 -15.14 -6.15
CA ASN A 143 0.48 -13.96 -5.31
C ASN A 143 1.80 -13.49 -4.68
N ILE A 144 1.76 -12.29 -4.11
CA ILE A 144 2.92 -11.65 -3.49
C ILE A 144 3.45 -12.42 -2.27
N ASP A 145 2.58 -13.09 -1.51
CA ASP A 145 2.99 -13.85 -0.35
C ASP A 145 3.81 -15.07 -0.75
N GLY A 146 3.39 -15.79 -1.77
CA GLY A 146 4.15 -16.89 -2.34
C GLY A 146 5.48 -16.45 -2.93
N PHE A 147 5.51 -15.25 -3.56
CA PHE A 147 6.75 -14.67 -4.06
C PHE A 147 7.71 -14.37 -2.92
N ASN A 148 7.26 -13.64 -1.89
CA ASN A 148 8.08 -13.26 -0.76
C ASN A 148 8.59 -14.48 0.02
N SER A 149 7.75 -15.51 0.24
CA SER A 149 8.20 -16.74 0.88
C SER A 149 9.33 -17.42 0.10
N ARG A 150 9.18 -17.57 -1.23
CA ARG A 150 10.24 -18.17 -2.05
C ARG A 150 11.52 -17.38 -2.03
N VAL A 151 11.45 -16.05 -2.09
CA VAL A 151 12.64 -15.19 -1.99
C VAL A 151 13.31 -15.34 -0.62
N SER A 152 12.53 -15.33 0.46
CA SER A 152 13.06 -15.52 1.81
C SER A 152 13.74 -16.88 1.98
N ASP A 153 13.14 -17.94 1.49
CA ASP A 153 13.70 -19.30 1.55
C ASP A 153 15.03 -19.40 0.77
N ALA A 154 15.10 -18.77 -0.40
CA ALA A 154 16.32 -18.75 -1.21
C ALA A 154 17.44 -17.94 -0.54
N LEU A 155 17.12 -16.80 0.06
CA LEU A 155 18.06 -15.99 0.80
C LEU A 155 18.66 -16.76 2.00
N LEU A 156 17.81 -17.50 2.74
CA LEU A 156 18.26 -18.34 3.85
C LEU A 156 19.19 -19.48 3.40
N LYS A 157 18.99 -20.02 2.21
CA LYS A 157 19.81 -21.08 1.61
C LYS A 157 21.00 -20.55 0.81
N ASN A 158 21.11 -19.23 0.67
CA ASN A 158 22.11 -18.58 -0.17
C ASN A 158 22.03 -19.03 -1.65
N GLU A 159 20.81 -19.29 -2.13
CA GLU A 159 20.50 -19.73 -3.49
C GLU A 159 20.06 -18.54 -4.35
N ASN A 160 20.53 -18.49 -5.59
CA ASN A 160 20.04 -17.55 -6.59
C ASN A 160 18.96 -18.19 -7.46
N PHE A 161 17.93 -17.44 -7.82
CA PHE A 161 16.99 -17.88 -8.82
C PHE A 161 17.59 -17.64 -10.20
N SER A 162 17.89 -18.73 -10.91
CA SER A 162 18.22 -18.70 -12.32
C SER A 162 17.24 -19.58 -13.09
N ARG A 163 16.90 -19.21 -14.28
CA ARG A 163 16.10 -20.00 -15.21
C ARG A 163 16.66 -19.85 -16.58
N THR A 164 17.13 -20.96 -17.13
CA THR A 164 17.52 -21.03 -18.52
C THR A 164 16.27 -21.03 -19.39
N ILE A 165 16.14 -20.08 -20.29
CA ILE A 165 15.05 -20.00 -21.26
C ILE A 165 15.62 -20.08 -22.66
N GLN A 166 14.93 -20.79 -23.54
CA GLN A 166 15.22 -20.77 -24.96
C GLN A 166 14.72 -19.43 -25.54
N THR A 167 15.63 -18.62 -26.06
CA THR A 167 15.33 -17.29 -26.60
C THR A 167 15.19 -17.28 -28.12
N GLY A 168 15.64 -18.34 -28.78
CA GLY A 168 15.57 -18.46 -30.22
C GLY A 168 16.27 -19.70 -30.73
N PHE A 169 16.57 -19.68 -32.03
CA PHE A 169 17.40 -20.66 -32.73
C PHE A 169 18.52 -19.89 -33.43
N ASP A 170 19.70 -20.47 -33.45
CA ASP A 170 20.80 -19.99 -34.26
C ASP A 170 20.43 -20.04 -35.75
N GLU A 171 20.62 -18.94 -36.47
CA GLU A 171 20.20 -18.84 -37.88
C GLU A 171 21.06 -19.69 -38.82
N GLU A 172 22.30 -20.03 -38.43
CA GLU A 172 23.21 -20.81 -39.25
C GLU A 172 23.15 -22.31 -38.95
N THR A 173 23.05 -22.68 -37.67
CA THR A 173 23.10 -24.08 -37.23
C THR A 173 21.73 -24.67 -36.96
N GLY A 174 20.71 -23.84 -36.69
CA GLY A 174 19.38 -24.28 -36.27
C GLY A 174 19.31 -24.75 -34.83
N ASP A 175 20.39 -24.59 -34.05
CA ASP A 175 20.43 -24.99 -32.66
C ASP A 175 19.66 -24.00 -31.73
N PRO A 176 19.05 -24.48 -30.64
CA PRO A 176 18.35 -23.63 -29.74
C PRO A 176 19.33 -22.77 -28.93
N ILE A 177 19.07 -21.44 -28.88
CA ILE A 177 19.82 -20.48 -28.09
C ILE A 177 19.17 -20.38 -26.72
N PHE A 178 19.97 -20.48 -25.64
CA PHE A 178 19.52 -20.37 -24.26
C PHE A 178 20.15 -19.17 -23.56
N GLU A 179 19.34 -18.45 -22.78
CA GLU A 179 19.79 -17.43 -21.84
C GLU A 179 19.43 -17.83 -20.39
N THR A 180 20.34 -17.52 -19.45
CA THR A 180 20.15 -17.86 -18.03
C THR A 180 20.06 -16.61 -17.18
#